data_a2f12ca20d013dca8e606ec3623b3e8d
#
_entry.id   a2f12ca20d013dca8e606ec3623b3e8d
#
_cell.length_a   1.000
_cell.length_b   1.000
_cell.length_c   1.000
_cell.angle_alpha   90.00
_cell.angle_beta   90.00
_cell.angle_gamma   90.00
#
_symmetry.space_group_name_H-M   'P 1'
#
loop_
_entity.id
_entity.type
_entity.pdbx_description
1 polymer ?
#
loop_
_entity_poly.entity_id
_entity_poly.type
_entity_poly.pdbx_seq_one_letter_code
_entity_poly.pdbx_strand_id
1 'polypeptide(L)'
;FKFKCCIGKSGFTNHKKEGDKKTPRGVFKLGDLYYRKDKFSKLNTKLNSIPIKKNMGWCDDINSKNYNKLIKVSKKVKHEKIFRKDNKYDLLIPIKYNTLKPIKGKGSAIFLHLTKDYKKTLGCIAIKLNDMLILLKIIKKNSKIKII
;
A
#
# COMPACT_ATOMS: atom_id res chain seq x y z
N PHE A 1 -14.78 -13.79 -7.24
CA PHE A 1 -14.30 -12.72 -8.13
C PHE A 1 -12.83 -12.95 -8.52
N LYS A 2 -12.50 -12.64 -9.77
CA LYS A 2 -11.14 -12.67 -10.30
C LYS A 2 -10.80 -11.29 -10.87
N PHE A 3 -9.75 -10.67 -10.37
CA PHE A 3 -9.30 -9.34 -10.80
C PHE A 3 -7.91 -9.42 -11.42
N LYS A 4 -7.70 -8.66 -12.51
CA LYS A 4 -6.37 -8.43 -13.05
C LYS A 4 -5.62 -7.47 -12.13
N CYS A 5 -4.36 -7.77 -11.81
CA CYS A 5 -3.50 -6.91 -11.02
C CYS A 5 -2.13 -6.71 -11.67
N CYS A 6 -1.41 -5.71 -11.22
CA CYS A 6 0.02 -5.58 -11.46
C CYS A 6 0.80 -5.67 -10.15
N ILE A 7 2.04 -6.09 -10.28
CA ILE A 7 2.96 -6.35 -9.18
C ILE A 7 4.29 -5.64 -9.42
N GLY A 8 5.25 -5.83 -8.53
CA GLY A 8 6.61 -5.31 -8.68
C GLY A 8 7.24 -5.70 -10.01
N LYS A 9 7.94 -4.75 -10.66
CA LYS A 9 8.51 -4.97 -12.01
C LYS A 9 9.58 -6.05 -12.07
N SER A 10 10.18 -6.40 -10.93
CA SER A 10 11.15 -7.50 -10.81
C SER A 10 10.53 -8.80 -10.27
N GLY A 11 9.19 -8.93 -10.30
CA GLY A 11 8.45 -10.15 -9.92
C GLY A 11 8.26 -10.31 -8.42
N PHE A 12 8.20 -11.56 -7.98
CA PHE A 12 8.01 -11.93 -6.58
C PHE A 12 9.32 -12.29 -5.87
N THR A 13 9.31 -12.29 -4.53
CA THR A 13 10.48 -12.72 -3.75
C THR A 13 10.08 -13.30 -2.38
N ASN A 14 10.84 -14.28 -1.92
CA ASN A 14 10.82 -14.75 -0.52
C ASN A 14 11.85 -14.00 0.34
N HIS A 15 12.76 -13.25 -0.28
CA HIS A 15 13.87 -12.54 0.37
C HIS A 15 13.84 -11.05 -0.02
N LYS A 16 12.78 -10.37 0.43
CA LYS A 16 12.55 -8.94 0.13
C LYS A 16 13.68 -8.06 0.66
N LYS A 17 14.12 -7.11 -0.17
CA LYS A 17 15.05 -6.03 0.18
C LYS A 17 14.45 -4.67 -0.21
N GLU A 18 14.83 -3.62 0.51
CA GLU A 18 14.45 -2.25 0.13
C GLU A 18 14.99 -1.95 -1.27
N GLY A 19 14.14 -1.37 -2.13
CA GLY A 19 14.52 -0.98 -3.49
C GLY A 19 14.65 -2.11 -4.52
N ASP A 20 14.40 -3.37 -4.19
CA ASP A 20 14.52 -4.51 -5.10
C ASP A 20 13.42 -4.60 -6.19
N LYS A 21 12.39 -3.75 -6.08
CA LYS A 21 11.25 -3.68 -7.00
C LYS A 21 10.45 -5.02 -7.11
N LYS A 22 10.52 -5.85 -6.07
CA LYS A 22 9.83 -7.14 -5.98
C LYS A 22 8.69 -7.10 -5.00
N THR A 23 7.65 -7.87 -5.27
CA THR A 23 6.51 -8.07 -4.37
C THR A 23 6.82 -9.24 -3.43
N PRO A 24 6.71 -9.07 -2.10
CA PRO A 24 7.00 -10.15 -1.17
C PRO A 24 5.94 -11.25 -1.24
N ARG A 25 6.37 -12.51 -1.21
CA ARG A 25 5.49 -13.67 -1.04
C ARG A 25 5.15 -13.88 0.43
N GLY A 26 4.00 -14.45 0.69
CA GLY A 26 3.56 -14.78 2.04
C GLY A 26 2.08 -14.52 2.29
N VAL A 27 1.68 -14.62 3.55
CA VAL A 27 0.33 -14.33 4.02
C VAL A 27 0.38 -13.13 4.96
N PHE A 28 -0.29 -12.05 4.60
CA PHE A 28 -0.23 -10.79 5.33
C PHE A 28 -1.63 -10.29 5.67
N LYS A 29 -1.79 -9.67 6.83
CA LYS A 29 -3.02 -8.93 7.16
C LYS A 29 -3.09 -7.67 6.30
N LEU A 30 -4.31 -7.26 5.97
CA LEU A 30 -4.58 -5.95 5.38
C LEU A 30 -4.71 -4.91 6.51
N GLY A 31 -4.25 -3.70 6.22
CA GLY A 31 -4.41 -2.54 7.12
C GLY A 31 -5.72 -1.81 6.92
N ASP A 32 -5.77 -0.58 7.44
CA ASP A 32 -6.89 0.33 7.25
C ASP A 32 -6.95 0.84 5.81
N LEU A 33 -8.13 1.30 5.39
CA LEU A 33 -8.30 1.97 4.11
C LEU A 33 -7.92 3.45 4.25
N TYR A 34 -6.92 3.88 3.50
CA TYR A 34 -6.62 5.31 3.29
C TYR A 34 -7.29 5.77 2.01
N TYR A 35 -8.00 6.92 2.05
CA TYR A 35 -8.77 7.38 0.91
C TYR A 35 -8.75 8.89 0.72
N ARG A 36 -8.88 9.35 -0.50
CA ARG A 36 -9.02 10.76 -0.87
C ARG A 36 -10.46 11.22 -0.63
N LYS A 37 -10.68 11.92 0.49
CA LYS A 37 -12.00 12.45 0.88
C LYS A 37 -12.57 13.44 -0.14
N ASP A 38 -11.72 14.15 -0.87
CA ASP A 38 -12.08 15.06 -1.95
C ASP A 38 -12.59 14.36 -3.22
N LYS A 39 -12.39 13.04 -3.34
CA LYS A 39 -12.80 12.22 -4.49
C LYS A 39 -13.88 11.19 -4.15
N PHE A 40 -13.98 10.79 -2.90
CA PHE A 40 -14.93 9.77 -2.43
C PHE A 40 -15.70 10.30 -1.22
N SER A 41 -17.00 10.59 -1.39
CA SER A 41 -17.87 11.04 -0.29
C SER A 41 -18.28 9.91 0.63
N LYS A 42 -18.50 8.70 0.07
CA LYS A 42 -18.90 7.50 0.81
C LYS A 42 -18.30 6.25 0.15
N LEU A 43 -17.71 5.39 0.96
CA LEU A 43 -17.18 4.10 0.53
C LEU A 43 -17.92 2.97 1.26
N ASN A 44 -18.35 1.96 0.51
CA ASN A 44 -18.99 0.77 1.08
C ASN A 44 -17.92 -0.23 1.48
N THR A 45 -17.49 -0.17 2.74
CA THR A 45 -16.46 -1.05 3.29
C THR A 45 -16.66 -1.29 4.78
N LYS A 46 -16.17 -2.45 5.26
CA LYS A 46 -16.07 -2.78 6.70
C LYS A 46 -14.68 -2.48 7.28
N LEU A 47 -13.77 -1.93 6.47
CA LEU A 47 -12.48 -1.47 6.96
C LEU A 47 -12.63 -0.11 7.68
N ASN A 48 -11.78 0.10 8.68
CA ASN A 48 -11.58 1.45 9.20
C ASN A 48 -11.03 2.35 8.07
N SER A 49 -11.65 3.51 7.87
CA SER A 49 -11.33 4.40 6.74
C SER A 49 -10.72 5.70 7.24
N ILE A 50 -9.53 6.02 6.75
CA ILE A 50 -8.73 7.17 7.17
C ILE A 50 -8.59 8.13 5.98
N PRO A 51 -9.08 9.38 6.10
CA PRO A 51 -8.88 10.39 5.07
C PRO A 51 -7.40 10.72 4.88
N ILE A 52 -6.93 10.71 3.64
CA ILE A 52 -5.56 11.09 3.31
C ILE A 52 -5.40 12.60 3.42
N LYS A 53 -4.43 13.04 4.22
CA LYS A 53 -4.06 14.45 4.39
C LYS A 53 -2.79 14.77 3.58
N LYS A 54 -2.64 16.03 3.17
CA LYS A 54 -1.49 16.51 2.38
C LYS A 54 -0.13 16.26 3.05
N ASN A 55 -0.11 16.20 4.37
CA ASN A 55 1.10 15.99 5.16
C ASN A 55 1.37 14.52 5.53
N MET A 56 0.67 13.56 4.94
CA MET A 56 0.92 12.14 5.17
C MET A 56 2.03 11.60 4.26
N GLY A 57 2.96 10.86 4.85
CA GLY A 57 4.01 10.12 4.17
C GLY A 57 4.21 8.75 4.78
N TRP A 58 4.82 7.84 4.05
CA TRP A 58 5.24 6.54 4.54
C TRP A 58 6.75 6.48 4.54
N CYS A 59 7.35 6.29 5.70
CA CYS A 59 8.81 6.33 5.85
C CYS A 59 9.46 5.09 5.19
N ASP A 60 10.31 5.32 4.21
CA ASP A 60 11.13 4.31 3.54
C ASP A 60 12.64 4.55 3.79
N ASP A 61 12.97 5.39 4.75
CA ASP A 61 14.32 5.70 5.17
C ASP A 61 14.86 4.62 6.11
N ILE A 62 15.81 3.82 5.63
CA ILE A 62 16.43 2.74 6.40
C ILE A 62 17.18 3.21 7.66
N ASN A 63 17.53 4.49 7.73
CA ASN A 63 18.22 5.07 8.89
C ASN A 63 17.24 5.59 9.94
N SER A 64 15.97 5.75 9.58
CA SER A 64 14.95 6.28 10.49
C SER A 64 14.43 5.23 11.49
N LYS A 65 14.17 5.66 12.73
CA LYS A 65 13.41 4.88 13.72
C LYS A 65 11.95 4.63 13.31
N ASN A 66 11.46 5.43 12.36
CA ASN A 66 10.10 5.33 11.83
C ASN A 66 10.04 4.52 10.53
N TYR A 67 11.10 3.78 10.17
CA TYR A 67 11.11 2.94 8.98
C TYR A 67 9.86 2.06 8.86
N ASN A 68 9.25 2.06 7.68
CA ASN A 68 8.02 1.35 7.34
C ASN A 68 6.79 1.73 8.21
N LYS A 69 6.67 3.01 8.56
CA LYS A 69 5.53 3.57 9.30
C LYS A 69 4.98 4.81 8.63
N LEU A 70 3.69 5.08 8.88
CA LEU A 70 3.07 6.35 8.53
C LEU A 70 3.71 7.47 9.35
N ILE A 71 4.07 8.57 8.69
CA ILE A 71 4.67 9.75 9.31
C ILE A 71 4.03 11.04 8.77
N LYS A 72 4.23 12.14 9.48
CA LYS A 72 4.12 13.48 8.92
C LYS A 72 5.29 13.72 7.95
N VAL A 73 5.00 14.24 6.74
CA VAL A 73 6.05 14.56 5.75
C VAL A 73 7.06 15.54 6.35
N SER A 74 8.32 15.27 6.12
CA SER A 74 9.46 16.05 6.58
C SER A 74 10.57 16.03 5.53
N LYS A 75 11.26 17.16 5.33
CA LYS A 75 12.44 17.22 4.45
C LYS A 75 13.63 16.41 4.98
N LYS A 76 13.63 16.10 6.30
CA LYS A 76 14.74 15.42 6.98
C LYS A 76 14.69 13.89 6.86
N VAL A 77 13.55 13.30 6.47
CA VAL A 77 13.34 11.85 6.44
C VAL A 77 12.83 11.45 5.07
N LYS A 78 13.49 10.50 4.44
CA LYS A 78 13.06 9.93 3.16
C LYS A 78 11.71 9.22 3.36
N HIS A 79 10.75 9.54 2.50
CA HIS A 79 9.40 8.99 2.58
C HIS A 79 8.71 8.97 1.23
N GLU A 80 7.72 8.11 1.12
CA GLU A 80 6.78 8.09 0.01
C GLU A 80 5.57 8.98 0.34
N LYS A 81 5.23 9.91 -0.56
CA LYS A 81 4.05 10.76 -0.40
C LYS A 81 2.78 9.93 -0.59
N ILE A 82 1.85 10.01 0.37
CA ILE A 82 0.54 9.35 0.29
C ILE A 82 -0.46 10.22 -0.48
N PHE A 83 -0.44 11.54 -0.27
CA PHE A 83 -1.27 12.47 -1.04
C PHE A 83 -0.65 12.75 -2.40
N ARG A 84 -1.22 12.17 -3.48
CA ARG A 84 -0.66 12.21 -4.84
C ARG A 84 -1.64 12.79 -5.86
N LYS A 85 -1.10 13.36 -6.94
CA LYS A 85 -1.90 13.86 -8.09
C LYS A 85 -2.20 12.79 -9.13
N ASP A 86 -1.42 11.69 -9.16
CA ASP A 86 -1.50 10.64 -10.20
C ASP A 86 -2.61 9.60 -9.98
N ASN A 87 -3.48 9.80 -9.00
CA ASN A 87 -4.61 8.93 -8.62
C ASN A 87 -4.26 7.53 -8.09
N LYS A 88 -3.00 7.12 -8.08
CA LYS A 88 -2.60 5.76 -7.67
C LYS A 88 -2.98 5.44 -6.22
N TYR A 89 -2.92 6.43 -5.33
CA TYR A 89 -3.21 6.32 -3.90
C TYR A 89 -4.55 6.96 -3.51
N ASP A 90 -5.45 7.18 -4.46
CA ASP A 90 -6.78 7.67 -4.13
C ASP A 90 -7.55 6.71 -3.20
N LEU A 91 -7.27 5.40 -3.35
CA LEU A 91 -7.59 4.32 -2.42
C LEU A 91 -6.34 3.49 -2.18
N LEU A 92 -5.95 3.31 -0.94
CA LEU A 92 -4.72 2.63 -0.56
C LEU A 92 -4.94 1.81 0.72
N ILE A 93 -4.53 0.54 0.69
CA ILE A 93 -4.57 -0.36 1.83
C ILE A 93 -3.15 -0.89 2.07
N PRO A 94 -2.51 -0.59 3.21
CA PRO A 94 -1.25 -1.21 3.56
C PRO A 94 -1.38 -2.73 3.67
N ILE A 95 -0.51 -3.45 2.99
CA ILE A 95 -0.27 -4.88 3.21
C ILE A 95 0.72 -4.96 4.36
N LYS A 96 0.33 -5.61 5.47
CA LYS A 96 1.15 -5.62 6.71
C LYS A 96 2.36 -6.56 6.59
N TYR A 97 3.20 -6.28 5.60
CA TYR A 97 4.52 -6.85 5.44
C TYR A 97 5.54 -6.00 6.20
N ASN A 98 6.38 -6.62 7.02
CA ASN A 98 7.46 -5.94 7.77
C ASN A 98 6.99 -4.72 8.58
N THR A 99 5.78 -4.75 9.17
CA THR A 99 5.16 -3.60 9.84
C THR A 99 5.12 -3.71 11.35
N LEU A 100 5.02 -4.90 11.93
CA LEU A 100 4.86 -5.08 13.38
C LEU A 100 6.14 -4.71 14.13
N LYS A 101 7.26 -5.28 13.72
CA LYS A 101 8.62 -4.93 14.18
C LYS A 101 9.49 -4.74 12.93
N PRO A 102 9.45 -3.54 12.30
CA PRO A 102 10.12 -3.35 11.02
C PRO A 102 11.62 -3.62 11.10
N ILE A 103 12.10 -4.52 10.25
CA ILE A 103 13.52 -4.79 10.06
C ILE A 103 14.00 -3.87 8.94
N LYS A 104 14.93 -2.97 9.26
CA LYS A 104 15.50 -2.01 8.33
C LYS A 104 16.14 -2.70 7.12
N GLY A 105 15.87 -2.18 5.92
CA GLY A 105 16.38 -2.74 4.67
C GLY A 105 15.63 -3.97 4.13
N LYS A 106 14.66 -4.53 4.87
CA LYS A 106 13.86 -5.68 4.42
C LYS A 106 12.61 -5.31 3.63
N GLY A 107 12.46 -4.04 3.27
CA GLY A 107 11.37 -3.53 2.45
C GLY A 107 10.31 -2.78 3.24
N SER A 108 9.74 -1.77 2.61
CA SER A 108 8.74 -0.86 3.18
C SER A 108 7.68 -0.49 2.15
N ALA A 109 6.61 0.16 2.59
CA ALA A 109 5.57 0.73 1.75
C ALA A 109 4.98 -0.28 0.75
N ILE A 110 4.63 -1.47 1.21
CA ILE A 110 3.95 -2.48 0.40
C ILE A 110 2.45 -2.28 0.55
N PHE A 111 1.83 -1.79 -0.53
CA PHE A 111 0.42 -1.40 -0.56
C PHE A 111 -0.39 -2.17 -1.59
N LEU A 112 -1.68 -2.29 -1.35
CA LEU A 112 -2.68 -2.52 -2.37
C LEU A 112 -3.26 -1.16 -2.76
N HIS A 113 -3.13 -0.76 -4.04
CA HIS A 113 -3.54 0.56 -4.52
C HIS A 113 -4.15 0.51 -5.92
N LEU A 114 -4.42 1.68 -6.52
CA LEU A 114 -5.05 1.77 -7.83
C LEU A 114 -4.05 1.77 -8.98
N THR A 115 -4.51 1.27 -10.14
CA THR A 115 -3.85 1.45 -11.43
C THR A 115 -4.86 1.80 -12.52
N LYS A 116 -4.44 2.58 -13.51
CA LYS A 116 -5.22 2.87 -14.72
C LYS A 116 -4.78 2.00 -15.89
N ASP A 117 -3.50 1.73 -16.02
CA ASP A 117 -2.83 1.19 -17.19
C ASP A 117 -2.09 -0.13 -16.93
N TYR A 118 -2.19 -0.67 -15.72
CA TYR A 118 -1.46 -1.85 -15.26
C TYR A 118 0.06 -1.78 -15.42
N LYS A 119 0.65 -0.59 -15.39
CA LYS A 119 2.10 -0.46 -15.28
C LYS A 119 2.61 -1.13 -14.02
N LYS A 120 3.69 -1.88 -14.15
CA LYS A 120 4.35 -2.59 -13.05
C LYS A 120 4.76 -1.62 -11.95
N THR A 121 4.65 -2.06 -10.70
CA THR A 121 4.94 -1.27 -9.51
C THR A 121 6.41 -1.41 -9.06
N LEU A 122 6.75 -0.77 -7.94
CA LEU A 122 8.05 -0.95 -7.26
C LEU A 122 8.00 -2.02 -6.14
N GLY A 123 6.92 -2.82 -6.09
CA GLY A 123 6.73 -3.89 -5.10
C GLY A 123 5.29 -4.00 -4.60
N CYS A 124 4.49 -2.97 -4.76
CA CYS A 124 3.06 -2.96 -4.41
C CYS A 124 2.24 -3.85 -5.35
N ILE A 125 1.01 -4.12 -4.95
CA ILE A 125 -0.02 -4.73 -5.80
C ILE A 125 -1.02 -3.63 -6.18
N ALA A 126 -1.39 -3.56 -7.47
CA ALA A 126 -2.36 -2.57 -7.91
C ALA A 126 -3.45 -3.18 -8.79
N ILE A 127 -4.68 -2.71 -8.60
CA ILE A 127 -5.89 -3.12 -9.33
C ILE A 127 -6.65 -1.89 -9.83
N LYS A 128 -7.56 -2.07 -10.76
CA LYS A 128 -8.41 -0.97 -11.24
C LYS A 128 -9.40 -0.50 -10.17
N LEU A 129 -9.86 0.75 -10.30
CA LEU A 129 -10.80 1.37 -9.36
C LEU A 129 -12.07 0.53 -9.17
N ASN A 130 -12.71 0.08 -10.26
CA ASN A 130 -13.93 -0.71 -10.17
C ASN A 130 -13.71 -2.01 -9.39
N ASP A 131 -12.58 -2.69 -9.62
CA ASP A 131 -12.20 -3.91 -8.92
C ASP A 131 -11.94 -3.64 -7.43
N MET A 132 -11.28 -2.52 -7.12
CA MET A 132 -11.06 -2.07 -5.73
C MET A 132 -12.38 -1.81 -5.01
N LEU A 133 -13.34 -1.14 -5.66
CA LEU A 133 -14.66 -0.87 -5.06
C LEU A 133 -15.45 -2.16 -4.79
N ILE A 134 -15.34 -3.17 -5.66
CA ILE A 134 -15.93 -4.50 -5.41
C ILE A 134 -15.22 -5.17 -4.23
N LEU A 135 -13.89 -5.17 -4.23
CA LEU A 135 -13.08 -5.77 -3.17
C LEU A 135 -13.40 -5.17 -1.79
N LEU A 136 -13.55 -3.84 -1.71
CA LEU A 136 -13.87 -3.13 -0.46
C LEU A 136 -15.18 -3.57 0.19
N LYS A 137 -16.17 -4.03 -0.60
CA LYS A 137 -17.43 -4.57 -0.07
C LYS A 137 -17.25 -5.94 0.59
N ILE A 138 -16.23 -6.69 0.19
CA ILE A 138 -16.00 -8.08 0.59
C ILE A 138 -15.05 -8.16 1.78
N ILE A 139 -13.95 -7.41 1.74
CA ILE A 139 -12.92 -7.45 2.78
C ILE A 139 -13.37 -6.76 4.06
N LYS A 140 -12.84 -7.23 5.17
CA LYS A 140 -13.15 -6.74 6.52
C LYS A 140 -11.90 -6.65 7.37
N LYS A 141 -12.01 -6.04 8.55
CA LYS A 141 -10.94 -6.02 9.54
C LYS A 141 -10.40 -7.44 9.74
N ASN A 142 -9.08 -7.57 9.76
CA ASN A 142 -8.35 -8.86 9.84
C ASN A 142 -8.37 -9.73 8.57
N SER A 143 -8.94 -9.28 7.46
CA SER A 143 -8.74 -9.97 6.18
C SER A 143 -7.26 -10.09 5.85
N LYS A 144 -6.90 -11.23 5.26
CA LYS A 144 -5.53 -11.53 4.86
C LYS A 144 -5.42 -11.60 3.34
N ILE A 145 -4.27 -11.22 2.82
CA ILE A 145 -3.86 -11.46 1.43
C ILE A 145 -2.78 -12.54 1.42
N LYS A 146 -2.94 -13.53 0.55
CA LYS A 146 -1.91 -14.53 0.27
C LYS A 146 -1.28 -14.20 -1.08
N ILE A 147 0.04 -14.00 -1.09
CA ILE A 147 0.86 -13.73 -2.28
C ILE A 147 1.73 -14.95 -2.51
N ILE A 148 1.54 -15.62 -3.63
CA ILE A 148 2.17 -16.90 -3.99
C ILE A 148 3.06 -16.78 -5.22
#